data_74fbbcfcd33a53e1157edafcafce33d2
#
_entry.id   74fbbcfcd33a53e1157edafcafce33d2
#
_cell.length_a   1.000
_cell.length_b   1.000
_cell.length_c   1.000
_cell.angle_alpha   90.00
_cell.angle_beta   90.00
_cell.angle_gamma   90.00
#
_symmetry.space_group_name_H-M   'P 1'
#
loop_
_entity.id
_entity.type
_entity.pdbx_description
1 polymer ?
#
loop_
_entity_poly.entity_id
_entity_poly.type
_entity_poly.pdbx_seq_one_letter_code
_entity_poly.pdbx_strand_id
1 'polypeptide(L)'
;AKEHTYLSFDIHGLIKKYCLMLNELRNLYTIDVSPEDWEDTDLRSWMLDTVENKMGCLIEYSDTESRPISFPPLLNLQSDVDRIEKEKGREVGEYVAYNWNELSLFLGGQSEHPDYCRQFLYPIADEHFLDIQTLETFLATANNTYLLQVNVIGDILQYPYKKQLMCLLGGLTAKVCLYMLGDNAKGIGDLLNSSEFDKDKYELKLYYAGQNSFDEINRMLADSSISFSWIYIILGESDIEEMEEMKQNNVNVEIIPCPAFTGDNLDFFEQYIYTCKEDITVCSYDKKDIFAHQVMNSNYWGRLSVFPDGSVYSNINNPPVGTIKDTIYDLIIKEMKNRSAWRLTRDVTPECAKCLHRYLCPP
;
A
#
# COMPACT_ATOMS: atom_id res chain seq x y z
N ALA A 1 -20.67 -15.79 -2.38
CA ALA A 1 -20.77 -15.79 -0.92
C ALA A 1 -21.70 -16.94 -0.50
N LYS A 2 -21.20 -17.88 0.31
CA LYS A 2 -22.11 -18.84 0.96
C LYS A 2 -22.92 -18.02 1.96
N GLU A 3 -24.25 -18.14 1.94
CA GLU A 3 -25.11 -17.58 2.96
C GLU A 3 -24.66 -18.09 4.33
N HIS A 4 -24.16 -17.20 5.15
CA HIS A 4 -23.85 -17.54 6.54
C HIS A 4 -25.17 -17.52 7.32
N THR A 5 -25.72 -18.67 7.52
CA THR A 5 -26.86 -18.86 8.42
C THR A 5 -26.31 -18.83 9.84
N TYR A 6 -26.58 -17.77 10.59
CA TYR A 6 -26.30 -17.71 12.02
C TYR A 6 -27.28 -18.64 12.72
N LEU A 7 -26.84 -19.79 13.06
CA LEU A 7 -27.58 -20.70 13.92
C LEU A 7 -27.13 -20.42 15.36
N SER A 8 -28.04 -19.97 16.21
CA SER A 8 -27.80 -19.96 17.65
C SER A 8 -27.89 -21.40 18.15
N PHE A 9 -26.75 -22.00 18.40
CA PHE A 9 -26.71 -23.32 19.03
C PHE A 9 -26.44 -23.16 20.52
N ASP A 10 -27.11 -23.96 21.30
CA ASP A 10 -26.64 -24.31 22.62
C ASP A 10 -25.45 -25.29 22.44
N ILE A 11 -24.26 -24.73 22.27
CA ILE A 11 -23.04 -25.49 22.06
C ILE A 11 -22.67 -26.14 23.40
N HIS A 12 -22.86 -27.47 23.50
CA HIS A 12 -22.56 -28.25 24.69
C HIS A 12 -21.25 -29.05 24.53
N GLY A 13 -20.68 -29.46 25.67
CA GLY A 13 -19.58 -30.39 25.70
C GLY A 13 -18.21 -29.82 25.26
N LEU A 14 -17.43 -30.65 24.59
CA LEU A 14 -16.05 -30.34 24.18
C LEU A 14 -15.95 -29.22 23.18
N ILE A 15 -16.89 -29.05 22.23
CA ILE A 15 -16.92 -27.96 21.26
C ILE A 15 -16.96 -26.64 22.00
N LYS A 16 -17.77 -26.51 23.07
CA LYS A 16 -17.83 -25.27 23.86
C LYS A 16 -16.50 -24.97 24.54
N LYS A 17 -15.80 -25.98 25.04
CA LYS A 17 -14.46 -25.87 25.65
C LYS A 17 -13.49 -25.22 24.63
N TYR A 18 -13.44 -25.74 23.41
CA TYR A 18 -12.53 -25.27 22.38
C TYR A 18 -12.95 -23.92 21.80
N CYS A 19 -14.25 -23.65 21.62
CA CYS A 19 -14.75 -22.34 21.22
C CYS A 19 -14.38 -21.24 22.23
N LEU A 20 -14.44 -21.53 23.54
CA LEU A 20 -14.05 -20.55 24.56
C LEU A 20 -12.56 -20.21 24.54
N MET A 21 -11.71 -21.11 24.04
CA MET A 21 -10.29 -20.84 23.84
C MET A 21 -10.05 -19.89 22.66
N LEU A 22 -10.97 -19.80 21.68
CA LEU A 22 -10.89 -19.02 20.46
C LEU A 22 -11.60 -17.67 20.56
N ASN A 23 -11.85 -17.15 21.75
CA ASN A 23 -12.71 -16.00 21.98
C ASN A 23 -12.09 -14.64 21.59
N GLU A 24 -10.77 -14.56 21.39
CA GLU A 24 -10.09 -13.33 21.00
C GLU A 24 -9.66 -13.41 19.52
N LEU A 25 -10.40 -12.74 18.65
CA LEU A 25 -10.20 -12.77 17.19
C LEU A 25 -8.84 -12.23 16.72
N ARG A 26 -8.14 -11.49 17.58
CA ARG A 26 -6.82 -10.89 17.26
C ARG A 26 -5.67 -11.85 17.42
N ASN A 27 -5.91 -13.01 18.03
CA ASN A 27 -4.88 -13.98 18.30
C ASN A 27 -4.91 -15.13 17.30
N LEU A 28 -3.71 -15.59 16.93
CA LEU A 28 -3.55 -16.92 16.36
C LEU A 28 -3.47 -17.92 17.49
N TYR A 29 -4.29 -18.93 17.41
CA TYR A 29 -4.30 -20.00 18.38
C TYR A 29 -3.71 -21.27 17.79
N THR A 30 -2.88 -21.93 18.60
CA THR A 30 -2.61 -23.35 18.46
C THR A 30 -3.30 -24.03 19.61
N ILE A 31 -4.15 -24.95 19.30
CA ILE A 31 -4.89 -25.72 20.27
C ILE A 31 -4.44 -27.15 20.15
N ASP A 32 -3.89 -27.69 21.25
CA ASP A 32 -3.57 -29.11 21.33
C ASP A 32 -4.85 -29.85 21.66
N VAL A 33 -5.23 -30.79 20.83
CA VAL A 33 -6.37 -31.69 21.04
C VAL A 33 -5.84 -33.00 21.52
N SER A 34 -6.28 -33.45 22.73
CA SER A 34 -5.86 -34.71 23.23
C SER A 34 -6.40 -35.89 22.40
N PRO A 35 -5.71 -37.04 22.37
CA PRO A 35 -6.24 -38.22 21.67
C PRO A 35 -7.64 -38.63 22.16
N GLU A 36 -7.91 -38.46 23.45
CA GLU A 36 -9.21 -38.77 24.04
C GLU A 36 -10.30 -37.79 23.56
N ASP A 37 -10.01 -36.49 23.53
CA ASP A 37 -10.96 -35.49 22.98
C ASP A 37 -11.19 -35.70 21.48
N TRP A 38 -10.18 -36.19 20.74
CA TRP A 38 -10.29 -36.48 19.31
C TRP A 38 -11.19 -37.66 18.96
N GLU A 39 -11.43 -38.55 19.89
CA GLU A 39 -12.40 -39.65 19.73
C GLU A 39 -13.87 -39.18 19.78
N ASP A 40 -14.11 -37.94 20.26
CA ASP A 40 -15.45 -37.36 20.22
C ASP A 40 -15.84 -37.00 18.78
N THR A 41 -16.90 -37.66 18.31
CA THR A 41 -17.34 -37.53 16.89
C THR A 41 -17.84 -36.14 16.54
N ASP A 42 -18.46 -35.45 17.48
CA ASP A 42 -19.04 -34.12 17.24
C ASP A 42 -17.92 -33.08 17.19
N LEU A 43 -16.94 -33.16 18.10
CA LEU A 43 -15.76 -32.31 18.07
C LEU A 43 -14.97 -32.48 16.78
N ARG A 44 -14.70 -33.75 16.42
CA ARG A 44 -13.97 -34.07 15.19
C ARG A 44 -14.68 -33.54 13.94
N SER A 45 -15.98 -33.73 13.82
CA SER A 45 -16.78 -33.21 12.71
C SER A 45 -16.69 -31.69 12.65
N TRP A 46 -16.85 -31.00 13.77
CA TRP A 46 -16.75 -29.55 13.84
C TRP A 46 -15.37 -29.04 13.45
N MET A 47 -14.30 -29.70 13.88
CA MET A 47 -12.93 -29.32 13.50
C MET A 47 -12.65 -29.54 12.02
N LEU A 48 -13.12 -30.64 11.44
CA LEU A 48 -12.99 -30.92 10.01
C LEU A 48 -13.77 -29.90 9.17
N ASP A 49 -14.99 -29.55 9.58
CA ASP A 49 -15.78 -28.50 8.96
C ASP A 49 -15.07 -27.13 9.00
N THR A 50 -14.42 -26.85 10.13
CA THR A 50 -13.62 -25.63 10.32
C THR A 50 -12.46 -25.56 9.32
N VAL A 51 -11.77 -26.69 9.11
CA VAL A 51 -10.68 -26.80 8.14
C VAL A 51 -11.19 -26.70 6.70
N GLU A 52 -12.30 -27.37 6.38
CA GLU A 52 -12.92 -27.28 5.05
C GLU A 52 -13.34 -25.84 4.69
N ASN A 53 -13.81 -25.10 5.70
CA ASN A 53 -14.14 -23.68 5.56
C ASN A 53 -12.93 -22.74 5.65
N LYS A 54 -11.70 -23.26 5.61
CA LYS A 54 -10.43 -22.52 5.62
C LYS A 54 -10.22 -21.63 6.87
N MET A 55 -10.87 -21.96 7.98
CA MET A 55 -10.72 -21.22 9.23
C MET A 55 -9.55 -21.73 10.10
N GLY A 56 -8.92 -22.84 9.71
CA GLY A 56 -7.81 -23.44 10.42
C GLY A 56 -7.13 -24.53 9.62
N CYS A 57 -6.14 -25.18 10.23
CA CYS A 57 -5.55 -26.41 9.72
C CYS A 57 -5.37 -27.39 10.87
N LEU A 58 -5.49 -28.67 10.59
CA LEU A 58 -5.17 -29.76 11.50
C LEU A 58 -3.80 -30.31 11.12
N ILE A 59 -2.94 -30.50 12.11
CA ILE A 59 -1.59 -31.03 11.93
C ILE A 59 -1.39 -32.09 13.00
N GLU A 60 -1.09 -33.29 12.58
CA GLU A 60 -0.66 -34.35 13.49
C GLU A 60 0.81 -34.15 13.83
N TYR A 61 1.17 -34.15 15.10
CA TYR A 61 2.55 -34.02 15.54
C TYR A 61 2.85 -34.93 16.73
N SER A 62 4.11 -35.24 16.94
CA SER A 62 4.57 -36.00 18.10
C SER A 62 5.32 -35.08 19.07
N ASP A 63 5.36 -35.41 20.36
CA ASP A 63 6.08 -34.64 21.37
C ASP A 63 7.60 -34.57 21.12
N THR A 64 8.11 -35.40 20.21
CA THR A 64 9.53 -35.44 19.82
C THR A 64 9.86 -34.52 18.65
N GLU A 65 8.86 -34.00 17.96
CA GLU A 65 9.04 -33.11 16.83
C GLU A 65 8.78 -31.65 17.23
N SER A 66 9.53 -30.71 16.60
CA SER A 66 9.24 -29.32 16.81
C SER A 66 7.83 -29.00 16.28
N ARG A 67 7.03 -28.31 17.08
CA ARG A 67 5.68 -27.89 16.66
C ARG A 67 5.71 -27.22 15.29
N PRO A 68 4.92 -27.68 14.31
CA PRO A 68 4.96 -27.17 12.95
C PRO A 68 4.23 -25.83 12.82
N ILE A 69 4.52 -24.89 13.74
CA ILE A 69 3.85 -23.59 13.76
C ILE A 69 4.78 -22.54 13.16
N SER A 70 4.37 -22.01 12.04
CA SER A 70 4.96 -20.81 11.45
C SER A 70 4.04 -19.62 11.73
N PHE A 71 4.42 -18.76 12.66
CA PHE A 71 3.72 -17.49 12.83
C PHE A 71 4.11 -16.53 11.72
N PRO A 72 3.16 -15.85 11.06
CA PRO A 72 3.49 -14.77 10.18
C PRO A 72 4.34 -13.72 10.92
N PRO A 73 5.43 -13.21 10.32
CA PRO A 73 6.30 -12.20 10.95
C PRO A 73 5.55 -10.98 11.45
N LEU A 74 4.43 -10.64 10.82
CA LEU A 74 3.55 -9.52 11.16
C LEU A 74 2.99 -9.58 12.58
N LEU A 75 2.80 -10.76 13.15
CA LEU A 75 2.25 -10.93 14.51
C LEU A 75 3.26 -10.56 15.60
N ASN A 76 4.53 -10.62 15.29
CA ASN A 76 5.62 -10.30 16.22
C ASN A 76 6.07 -8.84 16.11
N LEU A 77 5.48 -8.05 15.21
CA LEU A 77 5.94 -6.72 14.89
C LEU A 77 6.02 -5.79 16.12
N GLN A 78 5.04 -5.84 17.01
CA GLN A 78 5.06 -5.02 18.23
C GLN A 78 6.17 -5.45 19.19
N SER A 79 6.35 -6.75 19.34
CA SER A 79 7.42 -7.30 20.18
C SER A 79 8.80 -6.95 19.63
N ASP A 80 8.92 -6.92 18.30
CA ASP A 80 10.15 -6.51 17.62
C ASP A 80 10.46 -5.03 17.83
N VAL A 81 9.47 -4.15 17.73
CA VAL A 81 9.64 -2.71 18.03
C VAL A 81 10.10 -2.50 19.47
N ASP A 82 9.44 -3.13 20.44
CA ASP A 82 9.78 -3.01 21.85
C ASP A 82 11.18 -3.56 22.15
N ARG A 83 11.57 -4.65 21.48
CA ARG A 83 12.91 -5.26 21.61
C ARG A 83 13.99 -4.34 21.04
N ILE A 84 13.78 -3.80 19.84
CA ILE A 84 14.71 -2.88 19.18
C ILE A 84 14.95 -1.63 20.03
N GLU A 85 13.90 -1.12 20.65
CA GLU A 85 14.01 0.03 21.55
C GLU A 85 14.90 -0.24 22.77
N LYS A 86 14.79 -1.45 23.33
CA LYS A 86 15.59 -1.89 24.48
C LYS A 86 17.04 -2.21 24.10
N GLU A 87 17.27 -2.63 22.86
CA GLU A 87 18.56 -3.13 22.39
C GLU A 87 19.24 -2.17 21.39
N LYS A 88 19.10 -0.84 21.63
CA LYS A 88 19.74 0.19 20.78
C LYS A 88 21.19 -0.15 20.46
N GLY A 89 21.50 -0.29 19.16
CA GLY A 89 22.84 -0.52 18.65
C GLY A 89 23.19 -1.97 18.28
N ARG A 90 22.25 -2.92 18.34
CA ARG A 90 22.45 -4.27 17.80
C ARG A 90 21.83 -4.41 16.41
N GLU A 91 22.36 -5.35 15.62
CA GLU A 91 21.96 -5.68 14.22
C GLU A 91 20.45 -5.94 14.02
N VAL A 92 19.73 -6.19 15.10
CA VAL A 92 18.26 -6.41 15.10
C VAL A 92 17.48 -5.21 14.54
N GLY A 93 18.03 -4.00 14.61
CA GLY A 93 17.43 -2.79 14.07
C GLY A 93 17.30 -2.77 12.55
N GLU A 94 18.15 -3.49 11.84
CA GLU A 94 18.12 -3.55 10.39
C GLU A 94 16.83 -4.19 9.87
N TYR A 95 16.27 -5.17 10.58
CA TYR A 95 15.03 -5.84 10.18
C TYR A 95 13.80 -4.91 10.15
N VAL A 96 13.83 -3.80 10.87
CA VAL A 96 12.74 -2.81 10.83
C VAL A 96 12.68 -2.13 9.46
N ALA A 97 13.83 -1.88 8.86
CA ALA A 97 13.93 -1.28 7.53
C ALA A 97 13.35 -2.19 6.43
N TYR A 98 13.23 -3.50 6.66
CA TYR A 98 12.60 -4.43 5.73
C TYR A 98 11.10 -4.17 5.50
N ASN A 99 10.49 -3.41 6.39
CA ASN A 99 9.08 -3.03 6.24
C ASN A 99 8.90 -1.78 5.35
N TRP A 100 9.99 -1.12 4.96
CA TRP A 100 9.92 0.04 4.07
C TRP A 100 10.03 -0.40 2.61
N ASN A 101 8.91 -0.32 1.89
CA ASN A 101 8.79 -0.87 0.54
C ASN A 101 8.67 0.21 -0.53
N GLU A 102 8.12 1.37 -0.19
CA GLU A 102 7.78 2.41 -1.14
C GLU A 102 8.15 3.80 -0.61
N LEU A 103 8.78 4.60 -1.46
CA LEU A 103 9.11 5.99 -1.20
C LEU A 103 8.49 6.87 -2.28
N SER A 104 7.72 7.87 -1.87
CA SER A 104 7.20 8.90 -2.77
C SER A 104 7.96 10.21 -2.54
N LEU A 105 8.51 10.79 -3.60
CA LEU A 105 9.26 12.03 -3.60
C LEU A 105 8.44 13.10 -4.34
N PHE A 106 7.92 14.07 -3.62
CA PHE A 106 7.24 15.22 -4.20
C PHE A 106 8.27 16.30 -4.52
N LEU A 107 8.42 16.62 -5.79
CA LEU A 107 9.49 17.52 -6.26
C LEU A 107 9.24 18.98 -5.91
N GLY A 108 7.97 19.39 -5.75
CA GLY A 108 7.61 20.78 -5.53
C GLY A 108 7.73 21.65 -6.77
N GLY A 109 7.81 22.96 -6.56
CA GLY A 109 7.81 23.94 -7.61
C GLY A 109 6.41 24.46 -7.94
N GLN A 110 6.34 25.62 -8.58
CA GLN A 110 5.07 26.14 -9.13
C GLN A 110 4.84 25.57 -10.50
N SER A 111 3.63 25.09 -10.74
CA SER A 111 3.18 24.67 -12.04
C SER A 111 1.77 25.18 -12.30
N GLU A 112 1.53 25.71 -13.50
CA GLU A 112 0.20 26.08 -14.01
C GLU A 112 -0.55 24.80 -14.42
N HIS A 113 -0.79 23.90 -13.46
CA HIS A 113 -1.57 22.71 -13.72
C HIS A 113 -3.05 22.94 -13.42
N PRO A 114 -3.95 22.20 -14.09
CA PRO A 114 -5.36 22.18 -13.76
C PRO A 114 -5.56 21.83 -12.27
N ASP A 115 -6.52 22.47 -11.61
CA ASP A 115 -6.77 22.30 -10.17
C ASP A 115 -7.02 20.84 -9.77
N TYR A 116 -7.64 20.06 -10.64
CA TYR A 116 -7.88 18.64 -10.39
C TYR A 116 -6.60 17.77 -10.34
N CYS A 117 -5.50 18.21 -10.96
CA CYS A 117 -4.21 17.52 -10.88
C CYS A 117 -3.46 17.84 -9.58
N ARG A 118 -3.78 18.97 -8.91
CA ARG A 118 -3.02 19.44 -7.75
C ARG A 118 -2.99 18.43 -6.61
N GLN A 119 -4.11 17.79 -6.31
CA GLN A 119 -4.18 16.83 -5.23
C GLN A 119 -3.26 15.60 -5.43
N PHE A 120 -2.84 15.32 -6.65
CA PHE A 120 -1.97 14.18 -6.95
C PHE A 120 -0.52 14.58 -7.15
N LEU A 121 -0.27 15.70 -7.84
CA LEU A 121 1.08 16.14 -8.19
C LEU A 121 1.65 17.16 -7.21
N TYR A 122 0.78 17.98 -6.60
CA TYR A 122 1.16 19.08 -5.72
C TYR A 122 0.19 19.21 -4.53
N PRO A 123 0.02 18.15 -3.73
CA PRO A 123 -0.99 18.12 -2.66
C PRO A 123 -0.71 19.15 -1.56
N ILE A 124 0.55 19.56 -1.41
CA ILE A 124 0.97 20.68 -0.57
C ILE A 124 1.55 21.74 -1.48
N ALA A 125 0.98 22.95 -1.41
CA ALA A 125 1.49 24.08 -2.18
C ALA A 125 2.83 24.54 -1.57
N ASP A 126 3.91 24.30 -2.29
CA ASP A 126 5.24 24.79 -1.96
C ASP A 126 5.93 25.28 -3.23
N GLU A 127 6.45 26.51 -3.17
CA GLU A 127 7.20 27.12 -4.28
C GLU A 127 8.63 26.58 -4.37
N HIS A 128 9.11 25.92 -3.31
CA HIS A 128 10.45 25.37 -3.27
C HIS A 128 10.51 24.00 -3.91
N PHE A 129 11.67 23.68 -4.41
CA PHE A 129 11.97 22.34 -4.88
C PHE A 129 12.61 21.51 -3.76
N LEU A 130 12.36 20.21 -3.78
CA LEU A 130 13.04 19.25 -2.90
C LEU A 130 14.56 19.36 -3.07
N ASP A 131 15.28 19.56 -1.96
CA ASP A 131 16.74 19.71 -1.99
C ASP A 131 17.44 18.37 -2.27
N ILE A 132 18.21 18.33 -3.36
CA ILE A 132 18.85 17.12 -3.82
C ILE A 132 19.97 16.63 -2.89
N GLN A 133 20.70 17.53 -2.22
CA GLN A 133 21.80 17.16 -1.35
C GLN A 133 21.31 16.51 -0.06
N THR A 134 20.22 17.05 0.49
CA THR A 134 19.56 16.47 1.67
C THR A 134 18.96 15.11 1.31
N LEU A 135 18.35 14.98 0.13
CA LEU A 135 17.82 13.70 -0.36
C LEU A 135 18.92 12.65 -0.54
N GLU A 136 20.06 13.02 -1.12
CA GLU A 136 21.21 12.12 -1.29
C GLU A 136 21.70 11.59 0.07
N THR A 137 21.83 12.50 1.04
CA THR A 137 22.23 12.14 2.42
C THR A 137 21.22 11.19 3.06
N PHE A 138 19.94 11.46 2.91
CA PHE A 138 18.86 10.62 3.42
C PHE A 138 18.89 9.21 2.83
N LEU A 139 19.00 9.11 1.50
CA LEU A 139 19.03 7.81 0.82
C LEU A 139 20.33 7.03 1.11
N ALA A 140 21.44 7.72 1.36
CA ALA A 140 22.69 7.06 1.76
C ALA A 140 22.60 6.37 3.14
N THR A 141 21.73 6.86 4.03
CA THR A 141 21.48 6.24 5.35
C THR A 141 20.50 5.08 5.29
N ALA A 142 19.80 4.92 4.15
CA ALA A 142 18.79 3.89 3.99
C ALA A 142 19.41 2.57 3.50
N ASN A 143 18.94 1.45 4.04
CA ASN A 143 19.25 0.15 3.46
C ASN A 143 18.33 -0.08 2.24
N ASN A 144 18.81 0.31 1.07
CA ASN A 144 18.05 0.29 -0.17
C ASN A 144 17.68 -1.11 -0.67
N THR A 145 18.16 -2.17 -0.01
CA THR A 145 17.94 -3.56 -0.44
C THR A 145 16.46 -3.96 -0.41
N TYR A 146 15.64 -3.28 0.40
CA TYR A 146 14.22 -3.62 0.62
C TYR A 146 13.26 -2.62 0.02
N LEU A 147 13.75 -1.47 -0.45
CA LEU A 147 12.93 -0.50 -1.16
C LEU A 147 12.63 -1.07 -2.56
N LEU A 148 11.36 -1.34 -2.82
CA LEU A 148 10.90 -1.95 -4.07
C LEU A 148 10.57 -0.91 -5.13
N GLN A 149 10.04 0.25 -4.69
CA GLN A 149 9.56 1.28 -5.59
C GLN A 149 9.86 2.69 -5.06
N VAL A 150 10.26 3.56 -5.96
CA VAL A 150 10.36 5.00 -5.72
C VAL A 150 9.44 5.72 -6.71
N ASN A 151 8.51 6.51 -6.19
CA ASN A 151 7.63 7.36 -6.98
C ASN A 151 8.20 8.78 -6.96
N VAL A 152 8.50 9.33 -8.12
CA VAL A 152 8.87 10.73 -8.30
C VAL A 152 7.64 11.46 -8.81
N ILE A 153 7.12 12.40 -8.02
CA ILE A 153 5.82 13.02 -8.24
C ILE A 153 6.00 14.53 -8.46
N GLY A 154 5.49 15.03 -9.56
CA GLY A 154 5.58 16.42 -9.96
C GLY A 154 6.32 16.60 -11.28
N ASP A 155 6.55 17.86 -11.69
CA ASP A 155 7.16 18.16 -12.97
C ASP A 155 8.69 17.99 -12.95
N ILE A 156 9.14 16.76 -13.21
CA ILE A 156 10.57 16.46 -13.32
C ILE A 156 11.24 17.23 -14.46
N LEU A 157 10.49 17.66 -15.47
CA LEU A 157 11.05 18.40 -16.62
C LEU A 157 11.56 19.77 -16.20
N GLN A 158 10.90 20.40 -15.22
CA GLN A 158 11.28 21.70 -14.66
C GLN A 158 12.17 21.58 -13.40
N TYR A 159 12.35 20.38 -12.85
CA TYR A 159 13.14 20.21 -11.65
C TYR A 159 14.62 20.61 -11.88
N PRO A 160 15.17 21.56 -11.11
CA PRO A 160 16.50 22.13 -11.38
C PRO A 160 17.63 21.10 -11.32
N TYR A 161 17.48 20.08 -10.48
CA TYR A 161 18.49 19.05 -10.24
C TYR A 161 18.15 17.72 -10.90
N LYS A 162 17.37 17.77 -11.99
CA LYS A 162 16.88 16.57 -12.71
C LYS A 162 17.96 15.55 -12.99
N LYS A 163 19.12 15.96 -13.52
CA LYS A 163 20.23 15.03 -13.84
C LYS A 163 20.78 14.33 -12.61
N GLN A 164 21.02 15.10 -11.54
CA GLN A 164 21.53 14.53 -10.28
C GLN A 164 20.50 13.57 -9.68
N LEU A 165 19.20 13.92 -9.70
CA LEU A 165 18.14 13.04 -9.23
C LEU A 165 18.11 11.74 -10.03
N MET A 166 18.15 11.82 -11.35
CA MET A 166 18.16 10.63 -12.21
C MET A 166 19.37 9.73 -11.94
N CYS A 167 20.57 10.30 -11.80
CA CYS A 167 21.77 9.54 -11.43
C CYS A 167 21.63 8.89 -10.04
N LEU A 168 21.12 9.63 -9.06
CA LEU A 168 20.89 9.12 -7.69
C LEU A 168 19.94 7.93 -7.69
N LEU A 169 18.79 8.09 -8.32
CA LEU A 169 17.75 7.05 -8.40
C LEU A 169 18.19 5.86 -9.28
N GLY A 170 18.97 6.11 -10.32
CA GLY A 170 19.57 5.06 -11.16
C GLY A 170 20.45 4.10 -10.37
N GLY A 171 21.11 4.58 -9.32
CA GLY A 171 21.94 3.76 -8.40
C GLY A 171 21.15 2.85 -7.46
N LEU A 172 19.85 3.06 -7.27
CA LEU A 172 19.02 2.25 -6.38
C LEU A 172 18.64 0.91 -7.05
N THR A 173 18.34 -0.10 -6.26
CA THR A 173 17.78 -1.37 -6.76
C THR A 173 16.25 -1.30 -7.01
N ALA A 174 15.56 -0.31 -6.41
CA ALA A 174 14.14 -0.09 -6.54
C ALA A 174 13.73 0.30 -7.97
N LYS A 175 12.52 -0.09 -8.39
CA LYS A 175 11.87 0.45 -9.60
C LYS A 175 11.52 1.92 -9.40
N VAL A 176 11.70 2.76 -10.41
CA VAL A 176 11.37 4.19 -10.33
C VAL A 176 10.20 4.53 -11.24
N CYS A 177 9.14 5.08 -10.66
CA CYS A 177 7.96 5.56 -11.39
C CYS A 177 7.96 7.10 -11.42
N LEU A 178 7.91 7.68 -12.61
CA LEU A 178 7.88 9.13 -12.82
C LEU A 178 6.43 9.56 -13.07
N TYR A 179 5.83 10.24 -12.12
CA TYR A 179 4.47 10.78 -12.20
C TYR A 179 4.49 12.24 -12.64
N MET A 180 3.97 12.52 -13.80
CA MET A 180 3.96 13.87 -14.37
C MET A 180 2.73 14.11 -15.26
N LEU A 181 2.47 15.36 -15.61
CA LEU A 181 1.43 15.70 -16.57
C LEU A 181 1.87 15.32 -17.99
N GLY A 182 0.98 14.69 -18.75
CA GLY A 182 1.22 14.29 -20.13
C GLY A 182 0.84 15.40 -21.13
N ASP A 183 1.36 16.61 -20.98
CA ASP A 183 1.07 17.79 -21.82
C ASP A 183 2.26 18.25 -22.66
N ASN A 184 3.48 17.82 -22.33
CA ASN A 184 4.71 18.27 -22.96
C ASN A 184 5.45 17.12 -23.66
N ALA A 185 4.97 16.74 -24.83
CA ALA A 185 5.56 15.66 -25.63
C ALA A 185 7.04 15.87 -25.93
N LYS A 186 7.44 17.13 -26.27
CA LYS A 186 8.83 17.44 -26.53
C LYS A 186 9.71 17.25 -25.30
N GLY A 187 9.30 17.77 -24.16
CA GLY A 187 10.06 17.63 -22.89
C GLY A 187 10.20 16.18 -22.47
N ILE A 188 9.14 15.38 -22.63
CA ILE A 188 9.17 13.94 -22.39
C ILE A 188 10.16 13.28 -23.38
N GLY A 189 10.11 13.60 -24.67
CA GLY A 189 11.05 13.07 -25.65
C GLY A 189 12.51 13.40 -25.32
N ASP A 190 12.79 14.63 -24.89
CA ASP A 190 14.13 15.04 -24.47
C ASP A 190 14.59 14.28 -23.22
N LEU A 191 13.70 14.02 -22.26
CA LEU A 191 13.98 13.21 -21.07
C LEU A 191 14.35 11.78 -21.47
N LEU A 192 13.58 11.15 -22.33
CA LEU A 192 13.77 9.77 -22.77
C LEU A 192 15.07 9.56 -23.57
N ASN A 193 15.52 10.58 -24.26
CA ASN A 193 16.76 10.57 -25.03
C ASN A 193 17.99 11.00 -24.20
N SER A 194 17.80 11.35 -22.92
CA SER A 194 18.91 11.70 -22.04
C SER A 194 19.74 10.47 -21.68
N SER A 195 21.02 10.65 -21.44
CA SER A 195 21.94 9.58 -21.04
C SER A 195 21.64 9.00 -19.65
N GLU A 196 20.92 9.76 -18.85
CA GLU A 196 20.56 9.42 -17.48
C GLU A 196 19.29 8.55 -17.41
N PHE A 197 18.53 8.45 -18.52
CA PHE A 197 17.29 7.67 -18.56
C PHE A 197 17.54 6.21 -18.95
N ASP A 198 17.36 5.32 -17.99
CA ASP A 198 17.43 3.87 -18.18
C ASP A 198 16.02 3.31 -18.38
N LYS A 199 15.74 2.78 -19.58
CA LYS A 199 14.42 2.26 -19.97
C LYS A 199 13.95 1.06 -19.15
N ASP A 200 14.89 0.27 -18.63
CA ASP A 200 14.57 -0.90 -17.81
C ASP A 200 14.29 -0.53 -16.35
N LYS A 201 14.75 0.65 -15.94
CA LYS A 201 14.67 1.17 -14.58
C LYS A 201 13.44 2.05 -14.36
N TYR A 202 13.14 2.91 -15.33
CA TYR A 202 12.12 3.94 -15.21
C TYR A 202 10.81 3.53 -15.88
N GLU A 203 9.70 3.85 -15.21
CA GLU A 203 8.35 3.75 -15.76
C GLU A 203 7.69 5.13 -15.74
N LEU A 204 6.96 5.48 -16.79
CA LEU A 204 6.22 6.73 -16.86
C LEU A 204 4.77 6.54 -16.46
N LYS A 205 4.27 7.37 -15.57
CA LYS A 205 2.88 7.49 -15.15
C LYS A 205 2.38 8.89 -15.54
N LEU A 206 1.68 8.97 -16.68
CA LEU A 206 1.32 10.24 -17.30
C LEU A 206 -0.12 10.60 -17.00
N TYR A 207 -0.35 11.71 -16.29
CA TYR A 207 -1.70 12.22 -16.12
C TYR A 207 -2.24 12.76 -17.44
N TYR A 208 -3.43 12.33 -17.81
CA TYR A 208 -4.09 12.75 -19.05
C TYR A 208 -4.39 14.24 -19.02
N ALA A 209 -3.96 14.96 -20.05
CA ALA A 209 -4.09 16.40 -20.18
C ALA A 209 -4.89 16.85 -21.42
N GLY A 210 -5.43 15.91 -22.16
CA GLY A 210 -6.23 16.14 -23.36
C GLY A 210 -5.80 15.30 -24.57
N GLN A 211 -6.69 15.16 -25.54
CA GLN A 211 -6.54 14.23 -26.65
C GLN A 211 -5.30 14.51 -27.53
N ASN A 212 -4.99 15.77 -27.80
CA ASN A 212 -3.86 16.11 -28.68
C ASN A 212 -2.51 15.66 -28.10
N SER A 213 -2.29 15.89 -26.82
CA SER A 213 -1.06 15.44 -26.13
C SER A 213 -1.01 13.92 -26.00
N PHE A 214 -2.15 13.29 -25.75
CA PHE A 214 -2.26 11.83 -25.68
C PHE A 214 -1.82 11.17 -26.99
N ASP A 215 -2.37 11.59 -28.13
CA ASP A 215 -2.05 11.02 -29.45
C ASP A 215 -0.59 11.26 -29.86
N GLU A 216 -0.06 12.44 -29.53
CA GLU A 216 1.33 12.79 -29.83
C GLU A 216 2.30 11.93 -29.03
N ILE A 217 2.08 11.82 -27.70
CA ILE A 217 2.93 11.03 -26.80
C ILE A 217 2.83 9.56 -27.12
N ASN A 218 1.63 9.01 -27.37
CA ASN A 218 1.47 7.61 -27.75
C ASN A 218 2.23 7.27 -29.03
N ARG A 219 2.17 8.12 -30.05
CA ARG A 219 2.96 7.91 -31.27
C ARG A 219 4.46 7.92 -31.00
N MET A 220 4.94 8.83 -30.13
CA MET A 220 6.35 8.91 -29.75
C MET A 220 6.81 7.68 -28.95
N LEU A 221 5.95 7.15 -28.08
CA LEU A 221 6.27 6.01 -27.20
C LEU A 221 6.03 4.65 -27.86
N ALA A 222 5.22 4.57 -28.92
CA ALA A 222 4.85 3.31 -29.57
C ALA A 222 6.07 2.49 -30.05
N ASP A 223 7.12 3.15 -30.52
CA ASP A 223 8.37 2.53 -30.98
C ASP A 223 9.41 2.39 -29.87
N SER A 224 9.08 2.86 -28.66
CA SER A 224 9.99 2.79 -27.50
C SER A 224 9.68 1.52 -26.70
N SER A 225 10.71 0.86 -26.18
CA SER A 225 10.54 -0.28 -25.25
C SER A 225 10.27 0.18 -23.79
N ILE A 226 9.80 1.41 -23.61
CA ILE A 226 9.60 2.03 -22.29
C ILE A 226 8.25 1.59 -21.73
N SER A 227 8.25 1.22 -20.45
CA SER A 227 7.00 0.97 -19.71
C SER A 227 6.33 2.29 -19.38
N PHE A 228 5.09 2.48 -19.81
CA PHE A 228 4.29 3.65 -19.46
C PHE A 228 2.82 3.31 -19.28
N SER A 229 2.11 4.15 -18.55
CA SER A 229 0.65 4.13 -18.46
C SER A 229 0.09 5.53 -18.31
N TRP A 230 -1.15 5.71 -18.75
CA TRP A 230 -1.90 6.93 -18.56
C TRP A 230 -2.73 6.85 -17.28
N ILE A 231 -2.83 7.95 -16.57
CA ILE A 231 -3.71 8.13 -15.42
C ILE A 231 -4.82 9.06 -15.85
N TYR A 232 -6.04 8.54 -15.89
CA TYR A 232 -7.22 9.30 -16.25
C TYR A 232 -7.95 9.76 -14.99
N ILE A 233 -8.04 11.07 -14.76
CA ILE A 233 -8.71 11.65 -13.61
C ILE A 233 -10.22 11.64 -13.84
N ILE A 234 -10.95 11.03 -12.89
CA ILE A 234 -12.40 10.86 -12.95
C ILE A 234 -13.03 11.78 -11.90
N LEU A 235 -13.84 12.72 -12.34
CA LEU A 235 -14.58 13.64 -11.49
C LEU A 235 -16.08 13.28 -11.40
N GLY A 236 -16.59 12.55 -12.41
CA GLY A 236 -17.99 12.18 -12.52
C GLY A 236 -18.23 10.99 -13.47
N GLU A 237 -19.48 10.66 -13.68
CA GLU A 237 -19.91 9.53 -14.51
C GLU A 237 -19.53 9.69 -15.99
N SER A 238 -19.62 10.92 -16.54
CA SER A 238 -19.20 11.21 -17.91
C SER A 238 -17.75 10.88 -18.19
N ASP A 239 -16.88 11.05 -17.20
CA ASP A 239 -15.45 10.77 -17.35
C ASP A 239 -15.17 9.27 -17.42
N ILE A 240 -16.03 8.46 -16.76
CA ILE A 240 -15.96 6.99 -16.88
C ILE A 240 -16.26 6.57 -18.32
N GLU A 241 -17.31 7.12 -18.91
CA GLU A 241 -17.71 6.81 -20.29
C GLU A 241 -16.58 7.20 -21.28
N GLU A 242 -16.04 8.41 -21.15
CA GLU A 242 -14.93 8.88 -21.98
C GLU A 242 -13.68 8.01 -21.83
N MET A 243 -13.31 7.67 -20.58
CA MET A 243 -12.17 6.80 -20.31
C MET A 243 -12.36 5.41 -20.94
N GLU A 244 -13.55 4.83 -20.83
CA GLU A 244 -13.84 3.51 -21.41
C GLU A 244 -13.80 3.56 -22.94
N GLU A 245 -14.27 4.62 -23.57
CA GLU A 245 -14.11 4.84 -25.01
C GLU A 245 -12.62 4.97 -25.41
N MET A 246 -11.82 5.70 -24.61
CA MET A 246 -10.37 5.76 -24.82
C MET A 246 -9.70 4.39 -24.73
N LYS A 247 -10.06 3.58 -23.77
CA LYS A 247 -9.52 2.20 -23.63
C LYS A 247 -9.87 1.33 -24.82
N GLN A 248 -11.12 1.38 -25.30
CA GLN A 248 -11.55 0.62 -26.46
C GLN A 248 -10.79 1.01 -27.73
N ASN A 249 -10.51 2.30 -27.92
CA ASN A 249 -9.79 2.81 -29.07
C ASN A 249 -8.27 2.58 -28.98
N ASN A 250 -7.72 2.31 -27.80
CA ASN A 250 -6.28 2.19 -27.52
C ASN A 250 -5.93 0.92 -26.75
N VAL A 251 -6.29 -0.24 -27.27
CA VAL A 251 -6.19 -1.57 -26.60
C VAL A 251 -4.78 -1.90 -26.09
N ASN A 252 -3.73 -1.34 -26.71
CA ASN A 252 -2.33 -1.60 -26.33
C ASN A 252 -1.77 -0.62 -25.31
N VAL A 253 -2.58 0.33 -24.82
CA VAL A 253 -2.15 1.37 -23.87
C VAL A 253 -2.87 1.15 -22.55
N GLU A 254 -2.11 1.07 -21.47
CA GLU A 254 -2.68 0.98 -20.13
C GLU A 254 -3.23 2.33 -19.70
N ILE A 255 -4.54 2.39 -19.36
CA ILE A 255 -5.21 3.57 -18.82
C ILE A 255 -5.75 3.24 -17.45
N ILE A 256 -5.25 3.91 -16.42
CA ILE A 256 -5.56 3.70 -15.02
C ILE A 256 -6.57 4.76 -14.56
N PRO A 257 -7.76 4.37 -14.05
CA PRO A 257 -8.70 5.30 -13.48
C PRO A 257 -8.17 5.90 -12.17
N CYS A 258 -8.35 7.22 -12.00
CA CYS A 258 -7.94 7.94 -10.80
C CYS A 258 -9.08 8.87 -10.33
N PRO A 259 -9.99 8.40 -9.48
CA PRO A 259 -11.07 9.25 -8.96
C PRO A 259 -10.51 10.42 -8.14
N ALA A 260 -11.01 11.63 -8.41
CA ALA A 260 -10.61 12.84 -7.71
C ALA A 260 -11.81 13.47 -6.98
N PHE A 261 -11.69 13.63 -5.66
CA PHE A 261 -12.71 14.29 -4.86
C PHE A 261 -12.54 15.81 -4.94
N THR A 262 -13.58 16.50 -5.41
CA THR A 262 -13.55 17.98 -5.58
C THR A 262 -14.26 18.74 -4.46
N GLY A 263 -14.94 18.03 -3.57
CA GLY A 263 -15.84 18.59 -2.56
C GLY A 263 -17.30 18.65 -3.00
N ASP A 264 -17.54 18.75 -4.31
CA ASP A 264 -18.90 18.90 -4.89
C ASP A 264 -19.43 17.59 -5.50
N ASN A 265 -18.58 16.56 -5.64
CA ASN A 265 -18.91 15.29 -6.28
C ASN A 265 -19.10 14.12 -5.30
N LEU A 266 -19.61 14.41 -4.10
CA LEU A 266 -19.83 13.37 -3.06
C LEU A 266 -20.78 12.27 -3.53
N ASP A 267 -21.89 12.63 -4.19
CA ASP A 267 -22.88 11.66 -4.68
C ASP A 267 -22.25 10.65 -5.65
N PHE A 268 -21.34 11.13 -6.50
CA PHE A 268 -20.54 10.26 -7.39
C PHE A 268 -19.67 9.29 -6.61
N PHE A 269 -18.99 9.78 -5.56
CA PHE A 269 -18.15 8.92 -4.72
C PHE A 269 -18.98 7.89 -3.94
N GLU A 270 -20.13 8.27 -3.42
CA GLU A 270 -21.04 7.35 -2.71
C GLU A 270 -21.57 6.25 -3.64
N GLN A 271 -21.83 6.58 -4.90
CA GLN A 271 -22.41 5.64 -5.86
C GLN A 271 -21.36 4.72 -6.52
N TYR A 272 -20.17 5.23 -6.84
CA TYR A 272 -19.20 4.51 -7.71
C TYR A 272 -17.87 4.19 -7.05
N ILE A 273 -17.47 4.90 -5.99
CA ILE A 273 -16.10 4.81 -5.45
C ILE A 273 -16.06 4.21 -4.06
N TYR A 274 -16.98 4.59 -3.18
CA TYR A 274 -16.98 4.05 -1.82
C TYR A 274 -17.35 2.57 -1.81
N THR A 275 -16.59 1.81 -1.03
CA THR A 275 -16.80 0.37 -0.86
C THR A 275 -18.20 0.09 -0.32
N CYS A 276 -19.01 -0.62 -1.08
CA CYS A 276 -20.30 -1.10 -0.66
C CYS A 276 -20.22 -2.52 -0.05
N LYS A 277 -21.31 -3.00 0.50
CA LYS A 277 -21.36 -4.33 1.12
C LYS A 277 -21.10 -5.45 0.10
N GLU A 278 -21.57 -5.25 -1.11
CA GLU A 278 -21.43 -6.18 -2.23
C GLU A 278 -19.95 -6.38 -2.58
N ASP A 279 -19.16 -5.30 -2.63
CA ASP A 279 -17.73 -5.34 -2.89
C ASP A 279 -17.00 -6.20 -1.85
N ILE A 280 -17.35 -6.01 -0.56
CA ILE A 280 -16.74 -6.76 0.54
C ILE A 280 -17.08 -8.25 0.44
N THR A 281 -18.31 -8.59 0.05
CA THR A 281 -18.77 -9.99 0.00
C THR A 281 -18.26 -10.77 -1.21
N VAL A 282 -17.89 -10.07 -2.28
CA VAL A 282 -17.31 -10.67 -3.49
C VAL A 282 -15.81 -10.97 -3.32
N CYS A 283 -15.12 -10.21 -2.47
CA CYS A 283 -13.70 -10.42 -2.21
C CYS A 283 -13.43 -11.78 -1.57
N SER A 284 -12.49 -12.52 -2.14
CA SER A 284 -12.01 -13.79 -1.59
C SER A 284 -10.69 -13.56 -0.88
N TYR A 285 -10.74 -13.31 0.41
CA TYR A 285 -9.55 -13.17 1.25
C TYR A 285 -9.12 -14.52 1.81
N ASP A 286 -7.83 -14.77 1.82
CA ASP A 286 -7.26 -15.88 2.55
C ASP A 286 -7.04 -15.52 4.03
N LYS A 287 -6.65 -16.51 4.82
CA LYS A 287 -6.39 -16.32 6.25
C LYS A 287 -5.28 -15.30 6.51
N LYS A 288 -4.27 -15.24 5.63
CA LYS A 288 -3.13 -14.31 5.76
C LYS A 288 -3.58 -12.86 5.54
N ASP A 289 -4.48 -12.62 4.57
CA ASP A 289 -5.04 -11.30 4.32
C ASP A 289 -5.84 -10.79 5.53
N ILE A 290 -6.68 -11.66 6.11
CA ILE A 290 -7.48 -11.33 7.30
C ILE A 290 -6.56 -10.95 8.48
N PHE A 291 -5.49 -11.71 8.70
CA PHE A 291 -4.52 -11.37 9.75
C PHE A 291 -3.74 -10.09 9.45
N ALA A 292 -3.40 -9.86 8.19
CA ALA A 292 -2.77 -8.61 7.79
C ALA A 292 -3.68 -7.41 8.12
N HIS A 293 -4.96 -7.48 7.78
CA HIS A 293 -5.94 -6.42 8.07
C HIS A 293 -6.16 -6.17 9.58
N GLN A 294 -5.87 -7.13 10.43
CA GLN A 294 -5.94 -6.95 11.89
C GLN A 294 -4.77 -6.13 12.46
N VAL A 295 -3.62 -6.13 11.81
CA VAL A 295 -2.38 -5.58 12.39
C VAL A 295 -1.78 -4.44 11.58
N MET A 296 -2.11 -4.33 10.30
CA MET A 296 -1.56 -3.31 9.42
C MET A 296 -2.60 -2.76 8.44
N ASN A 297 -2.34 -1.53 7.98
CA ASN A 297 -3.12 -0.89 6.95
C ASN A 297 -2.48 -1.16 5.58
N SER A 298 -3.13 -1.96 4.75
CA SER A 298 -2.62 -2.36 3.44
C SER A 298 -2.40 -1.19 2.48
N ASN A 299 -3.10 -0.05 2.69
CA ASN A 299 -2.96 1.12 1.84
C ASN A 299 -1.72 1.96 2.16
N TYR A 300 -1.24 1.91 3.41
CA TYR A 300 -0.15 2.77 3.89
C TYR A 300 1.09 1.99 4.32
N TRP A 301 0.97 0.70 4.57
CA TRP A 301 2.07 -0.10 5.08
C TRP A 301 3.31 -0.03 4.20
N GLY A 302 4.43 0.33 4.84
CA GLY A 302 5.73 0.38 4.16
C GLY A 302 5.94 1.58 3.26
N ARG A 303 5.03 2.56 3.27
CA ARG A 303 5.08 3.76 2.44
C ARG A 303 5.50 4.98 3.23
N LEU A 304 6.42 5.76 2.69
CA LEU A 304 6.79 7.08 3.19
C LEU A 304 6.79 8.08 2.04
N SER A 305 6.38 9.30 2.32
CA SER A 305 6.34 10.41 1.36
C SER A 305 7.19 11.56 1.86
N VAL A 306 8.10 12.05 1.03
CA VAL A 306 8.96 13.20 1.28
C VAL A 306 8.46 14.38 0.48
N PHE A 307 8.28 15.53 1.15
CA PHE A 307 7.81 16.76 0.55
C PHE A 307 8.93 17.78 0.35
N PRO A 308 8.71 18.83 -0.47
CA PRO A 308 9.73 19.82 -0.81
C PRO A 308 10.35 20.53 0.40
N ASP A 309 9.57 20.75 1.46
CA ASP A 309 10.03 21.32 2.74
C ASP A 309 10.88 20.37 3.59
N GLY A 310 11.08 19.14 3.11
CA GLY A 310 11.79 18.07 3.80
C GLY A 310 10.96 17.31 4.82
N SER A 311 9.68 17.59 4.96
CA SER A 311 8.79 16.83 5.86
C SER A 311 8.53 15.43 5.32
N VAL A 312 8.47 14.44 6.20
CA VAL A 312 8.23 13.03 5.87
C VAL A 312 6.92 12.56 6.48
N TYR A 313 6.07 11.97 5.63
CA TYR A 313 4.73 11.50 6.01
C TYR A 313 4.59 9.99 5.73
N SER A 314 3.88 9.30 6.59
CA SER A 314 3.32 7.97 6.32
C SER A 314 1.90 8.05 5.74
N ASN A 315 1.18 9.14 6.04
CA ASN A 315 -0.09 9.54 5.44
C ASN A 315 -0.16 11.07 5.46
N ILE A 316 -0.33 11.68 4.30
CA ILE A 316 -0.37 13.14 4.13
C ILE A 316 -1.48 13.84 4.93
N ASN A 317 -2.55 13.12 5.26
CA ASN A 317 -3.66 13.66 6.08
C ASN A 317 -3.34 13.71 7.57
N ASN A 318 -2.21 13.18 8.00
CA ASN A 318 -1.74 13.17 9.38
C ASN A 318 -0.55 14.15 9.55
N PRO A 319 -0.18 14.53 10.78
CA PRO A 319 1.08 15.22 11.00
C PRO A 319 2.29 14.44 10.48
N PRO A 320 3.37 15.12 10.06
CA PRO A 320 4.58 14.45 9.59
C PRO A 320 5.17 13.55 10.67
N VAL A 321 5.68 12.41 10.26
CA VAL A 321 6.40 11.47 11.13
C VAL A 321 7.75 12.05 11.56
N GLY A 322 8.36 12.85 10.72
CA GLY A 322 9.61 13.54 10.93
C GLY A 322 10.06 14.31 9.71
N THR A 323 11.35 14.43 9.52
CA THR A 323 11.95 15.15 8.40
C THR A 323 12.98 14.31 7.69
N ILE A 324 13.37 14.70 6.49
CA ILE A 324 14.42 14.08 5.67
C ILE A 324 15.81 14.09 6.35
N LYS A 325 15.96 14.84 7.46
CA LYS A 325 17.18 14.86 8.29
C LYS A 325 17.21 13.76 9.35
N ASP A 326 16.06 13.16 9.64
CA ASP A 326 15.98 11.99 10.51
C ASP A 326 16.49 10.75 9.75
N THR A 327 16.98 9.76 10.46
CA THR A 327 17.32 8.48 9.81
C THR A 327 16.05 7.72 9.42
N ILE A 328 16.12 6.91 8.35
CA ILE A 328 14.98 6.09 7.94
C ILE A 328 14.51 5.16 9.08
N TYR A 329 15.46 4.66 9.85
CA TYR A 329 15.20 3.84 11.02
C TYR A 329 14.34 4.57 12.06
N ASP A 330 14.71 5.81 12.41
CA ASP A 330 13.97 6.61 13.40
C ASP A 330 12.55 6.92 12.91
N LEU A 331 12.39 7.21 11.60
CA LEU A 331 11.08 7.46 10.99
C LEU A 331 10.18 6.23 11.07
N ILE A 332 10.71 5.05 10.71
CA ILE A 332 9.95 3.80 10.78
C ILE A 332 9.56 3.47 12.22
N ILE A 333 10.48 3.60 13.19
CA ILE A 333 10.18 3.36 14.60
C ILE A 333 9.12 4.32 15.12
N LYS A 334 9.20 5.61 14.78
CA LYS A 334 8.16 6.60 15.15
C LYS A 334 6.79 6.21 14.60
N GLU A 335 6.71 5.84 13.31
CA GLU A 335 5.46 5.43 12.69
C GLU A 335 4.88 4.18 13.36
N MET A 336 5.73 3.18 13.58
CA MET A 336 5.33 1.93 14.23
C MET A 336 4.79 2.13 15.65
N LYS A 337 5.37 3.07 16.41
CA LYS A 337 4.90 3.41 17.76
C LYS A 337 3.62 4.24 17.74
N ASN A 338 3.58 5.25 16.89
CA ASN A 338 2.46 6.19 16.84
C ASN A 338 1.20 5.53 16.26
N ARG A 339 1.34 4.48 15.45
CA ARG A 339 0.25 3.81 14.73
C ARG A 339 -0.59 4.80 13.92
N SER A 340 0.07 5.78 13.31
CA SER A 340 -0.61 6.89 12.66
C SER A 340 -1.18 6.51 11.30
N ALA A 341 -0.50 5.63 10.56
CA ALA A 341 -0.97 5.16 9.26
C ALA A 341 -0.73 3.67 9.05
N TRP A 342 0.51 3.18 9.17
CA TRP A 342 0.85 1.80 8.85
C TRP A 342 0.09 0.75 9.66
N ARG A 343 -0.28 1.09 10.89
CA ARG A 343 -0.98 0.22 11.82
C ARG A 343 -2.37 0.74 12.21
N LEU A 344 -2.89 1.67 11.42
CA LEU A 344 -4.24 2.20 11.59
C LEU A 344 -5.24 1.22 10.94
N THR A 345 -5.79 0.32 11.72
CA THR A 345 -6.74 -0.69 11.27
C THR A 345 -8.18 -0.30 11.58
N ARG A 346 -9.13 -1.02 11.00
CA ARG A 346 -10.57 -0.80 11.24
C ARG A 346 -11.01 -0.96 12.70
N ASP A 347 -10.19 -1.59 13.54
CA ASP A 347 -10.49 -1.75 14.98
C ASP A 347 -10.51 -0.42 15.75
N VAL A 348 -9.76 0.58 15.30
CA VAL A 348 -9.67 1.89 15.98
C VAL A 348 -10.72 2.89 15.49
N THR A 349 -11.42 2.59 14.40
CA THR A 349 -12.52 3.41 13.88
C THR A 349 -13.81 3.00 14.58
N PRO A 350 -14.48 3.89 15.35
CA PRO A 350 -15.62 3.52 16.22
C PRO A 350 -16.74 2.78 15.49
N GLU A 351 -17.07 3.20 14.27
CA GLU A 351 -18.10 2.61 13.43
C GLU A 351 -17.71 1.21 12.94
N CYS A 352 -16.44 1.03 12.60
CA CYS A 352 -15.90 -0.22 12.06
C CYS A 352 -15.59 -1.23 13.16
N ALA A 353 -15.22 -0.79 14.37
CA ALA A 353 -14.78 -1.67 15.46
C ALA A 353 -15.80 -2.74 15.84
N LYS A 354 -17.11 -2.46 15.64
CA LYS A 354 -18.23 -3.37 15.90
C LYS A 354 -18.75 -4.09 14.65
N CYS A 355 -18.20 -3.78 13.48
CA CYS A 355 -18.63 -4.37 12.22
C CYS A 355 -18.16 -5.81 12.10
N LEU A 356 -19.04 -6.72 11.69
CA LEU A 356 -18.69 -8.13 11.45
C LEU A 356 -17.71 -8.30 10.28
N HIS A 357 -17.74 -7.37 9.32
CA HIS A 357 -16.91 -7.42 8.12
C HIS A 357 -15.61 -6.61 8.24
N ARG A 358 -15.27 -6.08 9.44
CA ARG A 358 -14.14 -5.15 9.62
C ARG A 358 -12.80 -5.66 9.10
N TYR A 359 -12.58 -6.98 9.12
CA TYR A 359 -11.33 -7.59 8.62
C TYR A 359 -11.43 -8.07 7.16
N LEU A 360 -12.63 -8.07 6.61
CA LEU A 360 -12.87 -8.28 5.18
C LEU A 360 -12.85 -6.97 4.40
N CYS A 361 -13.10 -5.85 5.08
CA CYS A 361 -13.00 -4.52 4.50
C CYS A 361 -11.53 -4.06 4.61
N PRO A 362 -10.89 -3.66 3.51
CA PRO A 362 -9.52 -3.13 3.56
C PRO A 362 -9.43 -1.95 4.56
N PRO A 363 -8.42 -1.93 5.41
CA PRO A 363 -8.28 -0.86 6.40
C PRO A 363 -7.96 0.48 5.76
#